data_67eb6a889c6204f9728a91dc436fce1b
#
_entry.id   67eb6a889c6204f9728a91dc436fce1b
#
_cell.length_a   1.000
_cell.length_b   1.000
_cell.length_c   1.000
_cell.angle_alpha   90.00
_cell.angle_beta   90.00
_cell.angle_gamma   90.00
#
_symmetry.space_group_name_H-M   'P 1'
#
loop_
_entity.id
_entity.type
_entity.pdbx_description
1 polymer ?
#
loop_
_entity_poly.entity_id
_entity_poly.type
_entity_poly.pdbx_seq_one_letter_code
_entity_poly.pdbx_strand_id
1 'polypeptide(L)'
;MTDETPILNEAAKVKRNLNQDNHDRWGFAIYRCTYGDDAAWDRFKDIITARAQKEIRELGEPGILDELEWTIFDDREIFDNATAGFLREHFNQWKRDNCEREQPRATRLVEVMLLKTPRYRYFIRVDREVLDSVLGAPGNRDADPGSTATGWVHLIDTMWTAEMDCVDSDTEEFDMPDLDFELIEG
;
A
#
# COMPACT_ATOMS: atom_id res chain seq x y z
N MET A 1 30.37 2.58 -24.30
CA MET A 1 28.91 2.72 -24.33
C MET A 1 28.44 2.42 -22.92
N THR A 2 28.15 3.45 -22.14
CA THR A 2 27.60 3.31 -20.79
C THR A 2 26.15 2.87 -20.96
N ASP A 3 25.86 1.66 -20.52
CA ASP A 3 24.51 1.10 -20.46
C ASP A 3 23.77 1.80 -19.30
N GLU A 4 23.25 3.00 -19.57
CA GLU A 4 22.37 3.70 -18.62
C GLU A 4 21.00 3.00 -18.65
N THR A 5 20.82 2.08 -17.73
CA THR A 5 19.48 1.51 -17.48
C THR A 5 18.54 2.66 -17.16
N PRO A 6 17.47 2.89 -17.95
CA PRO A 6 16.57 4.03 -17.72
C PRO A 6 15.94 3.93 -16.34
N ILE A 7 15.98 5.03 -15.59
CA ILE A 7 15.31 5.13 -14.29
C ILE A 7 13.80 5.06 -14.53
N LEU A 8 13.19 3.95 -14.13
CA LEU A 8 11.75 3.75 -14.26
C LEU A 8 11.00 4.64 -13.26
N ASN A 9 9.92 5.29 -13.71
CA ASN A 9 8.99 5.95 -12.80
C ASN A 9 8.19 4.92 -11.99
N GLU A 10 7.45 5.37 -10.98
CA GLU A 10 6.76 4.47 -10.05
C GLU A 10 5.70 3.61 -10.74
N ALA A 11 4.95 4.14 -11.69
CA ALA A 11 3.97 3.36 -12.45
C ALA A 11 4.62 2.27 -13.30
N ALA A 12 5.76 2.59 -13.94
CA ALA A 12 6.53 1.61 -14.70
C ALA A 12 7.13 0.52 -13.80
N LYS A 13 7.50 0.85 -12.55
CA LYS A 13 7.93 -0.16 -11.56
C LYS A 13 6.78 -1.09 -11.17
N VAL A 14 5.58 -0.54 -10.91
CA VAL A 14 4.38 -1.35 -10.64
C VAL A 14 4.12 -2.31 -11.80
N LYS A 15 4.05 -1.80 -13.05
CA LYS A 15 3.84 -2.61 -14.25
C LYS A 15 4.88 -3.72 -14.40
N ARG A 16 6.16 -3.39 -14.19
CA ARG A 16 7.23 -4.38 -14.25
C ARG A 16 7.02 -5.49 -13.22
N ASN A 17 6.69 -5.14 -11.98
CA ASN A 17 6.49 -6.11 -10.91
C ASN A 17 5.27 -7.01 -11.16
N LEU A 18 4.15 -6.44 -11.63
CA LEU A 18 2.98 -7.22 -12.06
C LEU A 18 3.35 -8.26 -13.11
N ASN A 19 4.11 -7.86 -14.13
CA ASN A 19 4.53 -8.75 -15.21
C ASN A 19 5.54 -9.81 -14.74
N GLN A 20 6.51 -9.44 -13.89
CA GLN A 20 7.55 -10.39 -13.41
C GLN A 20 6.96 -11.47 -12.51
N ASP A 21 6.01 -11.10 -11.67
CA ASP A 21 5.40 -12.01 -10.70
C ASP A 21 4.11 -12.65 -11.23
N ASN A 22 3.69 -12.29 -12.44
CA ASN A 22 2.40 -12.65 -13.05
C ASN A 22 1.22 -12.33 -12.13
N HIS A 23 1.25 -11.17 -11.50
CA HIS A 23 0.15 -10.71 -10.65
C HIS A 23 -0.98 -10.13 -11.50
N ASP A 24 -2.21 -10.42 -11.09
CA ASP A 24 -3.42 -9.98 -11.77
C ASP A 24 -3.95 -8.64 -11.22
N ARG A 25 -3.52 -8.27 -10.00
CA ARG A 25 -4.07 -7.13 -9.27
C ARG A 25 -3.01 -6.41 -8.45
N TRP A 26 -3.19 -5.09 -8.33
CA TRP A 26 -2.45 -4.23 -7.43
C TRP A 26 -3.40 -3.25 -6.73
N GLY A 27 -2.89 -2.42 -5.82
CA GLY A 27 -3.68 -1.55 -4.95
C GLY A 27 -3.60 -2.02 -3.51
N PHE A 28 -4.44 -1.49 -2.63
CA PHE A 28 -4.37 -1.77 -1.20
C PHE A 28 -5.70 -2.26 -0.65
N ALA A 29 -5.62 -3.00 0.45
CA ALA A 29 -6.74 -3.18 1.34
C ALA A 29 -6.97 -1.89 2.14
N ILE A 30 -8.24 -1.50 2.33
CA ILE A 30 -8.63 -0.26 3.01
C ILE A 30 -9.65 -0.61 4.09
N TYR A 31 -9.33 -0.29 5.34
CA TYR A 31 -10.19 -0.49 6.49
C TYR A 31 -10.89 0.81 6.87
N ARG A 32 -12.21 0.81 6.86
CA ARG A 32 -13.02 1.88 7.42
C ARG A 32 -13.08 1.71 8.93
N CYS A 33 -12.46 2.63 9.68
CA CYS A 33 -12.41 2.59 11.14
C CYS A 33 -13.15 3.77 11.78
N THR A 34 -13.96 4.50 10.99
CA THR A 34 -14.82 5.59 11.47
C THR A 34 -16.16 5.57 10.75
N TYR A 35 -17.23 5.73 11.49
CA TYR A 35 -18.58 5.64 11.00
C TYR A 35 -19.41 6.85 11.44
N GLY A 36 -20.63 7.00 10.87
CA GLY A 36 -21.53 8.11 11.16
C GLY A 36 -21.61 9.18 10.07
N ASP A 37 -20.73 9.08 9.03
CA ASP A 37 -20.79 9.94 7.86
C ASP A 37 -20.48 9.12 6.60
N ASP A 38 -21.49 8.48 6.03
CA ASP A 38 -21.34 7.63 4.86
C ASP A 38 -21.07 8.48 3.60
N ALA A 39 -21.59 9.70 3.53
CA ALA A 39 -21.34 10.58 2.42
C ALA A 39 -19.86 11.03 2.36
N ALA A 40 -19.24 11.28 3.51
CA ALA A 40 -17.81 11.55 3.60
C ALA A 40 -16.99 10.33 3.18
N TRP A 41 -17.40 9.14 3.61
CA TRP A 41 -16.75 7.88 3.21
C TRP A 41 -16.82 7.63 1.71
N ASP A 42 -17.96 7.83 1.07
CA ASP A 42 -18.11 7.69 -0.38
C ASP A 42 -17.23 8.69 -1.12
N ARG A 43 -17.21 9.94 -0.69
CA ARG A 43 -16.31 10.96 -1.26
C ARG A 43 -14.82 10.61 -1.10
N PHE A 44 -14.43 10.03 0.03
CA PHE A 44 -13.06 9.55 0.25
C PHE A 44 -12.68 8.51 -0.81
N LYS A 45 -13.52 7.48 -1.01
CA LYS A 45 -13.30 6.44 -2.03
C LYS A 45 -13.15 7.02 -3.44
N ASP A 46 -14.02 7.98 -3.80
CA ASP A 46 -13.98 8.65 -5.08
C ASP A 46 -12.67 9.44 -5.26
N ILE A 47 -12.24 10.18 -4.24
CA ILE A 47 -11.02 10.98 -4.27
C ILE A 47 -9.78 10.12 -4.45
N ILE A 48 -9.61 9.07 -3.64
CA ILE A 48 -8.43 8.22 -3.75
C ILE A 48 -8.36 7.49 -5.09
N THR A 49 -9.51 7.05 -5.60
CA THR A 49 -9.61 6.39 -6.90
C THR A 49 -9.27 7.36 -8.03
N ALA A 50 -9.85 8.56 -8.02
CA ALA A 50 -9.59 9.57 -9.04
C ALA A 50 -8.11 10.01 -9.05
N ARG A 51 -7.50 10.16 -7.86
CA ARG A 51 -6.07 10.52 -7.72
C ARG A 51 -5.17 9.42 -8.26
N ALA A 52 -5.40 8.17 -7.87
CA ALA A 52 -4.63 7.04 -8.39
C ALA A 52 -4.72 6.95 -9.92
N GLN A 53 -5.91 7.08 -10.48
CA GLN A 53 -6.12 7.04 -11.91
C GLN A 53 -5.43 8.21 -12.64
N LYS A 54 -5.48 9.40 -12.07
CA LYS A 54 -4.82 10.59 -12.63
C LYS A 54 -3.31 10.38 -12.66
N GLU A 55 -2.71 10.01 -11.52
CA GLU A 55 -1.28 9.80 -11.38
C GLU A 55 -0.74 8.75 -12.35
N ILE A 56 -1.41 7.62 -12.46
CA ILE A 56 -1.02 6.55 -13.38
C ILE A 56 -1.05 7.00 -14.84
N ARG A 57 -2.07 7.79 -15.24
CA ARG A 57 -2.15 8.34 -16.60
C ARG A 57 -1.04 9.36 -16.87
N GLU A 58 -0.75 10.23 -15.89
CA GLU A 58 0.33 11.24 -15.99
C GLU A 58 1.71 10.59 -16.07
N LEU A 59 1.90 9.45 -15.39
CA LEU A 59 3.12 8.64 -15.47
C LEU A 59 3.22 7.76 -16.73
N GLY A 60 2.22 7.80 -17.60
CA GLY A 60 2.26 7.17 -18.93
C GLY A 60 1.99 5.67 -18.96
N GLU A 61 1.44 5.10 -17.89
CA GLU A 61 1.14 3.65 -17.80
C GLU A 61 -0.37 3.35 -17.59
N PRO A 62 -1.28 3.86 -18.47
CA PRO A 62 -2.72 3.67 -18.27
C PRO A 62 -3.15 2.20 -18.31
N GLY A 63 -2.35 1.30 -18.88
CA GLY A 63 -2.67 -0.12 -19.00
C GLY A 63 -2.77 -0.86 -17.67
N ILE A 64 -2.17 -0.34 -16.59
CA ILE A 64 -2.27 -0.97 -15.27
C ILE A 64 -3.51 -0.55 -14.48
N LEU A 65 -4.34 0.34 -15.01
CA LEU A 65 -5.56 0.80 -14.35
C LEU A 65 -6.63 -0.28 -14.25
N ASP A 66 -6.69 -1.18 -15.22
CA ASP A 66 -7.66 -2.29 -15.23
C ASP A 66 -7.34 -3.32 -14.12
N GLU A 67 -6.10 -3.32 -13.64
CA GLU A 67 -5.61 -4.20 -12.58
C GLU A 67 -5.63 -3.54 -11.20
N LEU A 68 -5.99 -2.23 -11.11
CA LEU A 68 -6.13 -1.51 -9.85
C LEU A 68 -7.38 -1.97 -9.10
N GLU A 69 -7.18 -2.50 -7.90
CA GLU A 69 -8.27 -2.93 -7.03
C GLU A 69 -8.08 -2.48 -5.58
N TRP A 70 -9.10 -1.79 -5.06
CA TRP A 70 -9.24 -1.50 -3.65
C TRP A 70 -10.06 -2.59 -2.97
N THR A 71 -9.47 -3.32 -2.02
CA THR A 71 -10.24 -4.25 -1.17
C THR A 71 -10.77 -3.48 0.02
N ILE A 72 -12.07 -3.20 0.03
CA ILE A 72 -12.71 -2.40 1.08
C ILE A 72 -13.24 -3.30 2.20
N PHE A 73 -12.78 -3.07 3.42
CA PHE A 73 -13.33 -3.64 4.64
C PHE A 73 -14.17 -2.60 5.36
N ASP A 74 -15.49 -2.75 5.27
CA ASP A 74 -16.49 -1.80 5.76
C ASP A 74 -17.57 -2.56 6.55
N ASP A 75 -17.21 -3.00 7.75
CA ASP A 75 -18.13 -3.60 8.72
C ASP A 75 -18.00 -2.85 10.04
N ARG A 76 -19.04 -2.08 10.39
CA ARG A 76 -19.04 -1.25 11.58
C ARG A 76 -18.88 -2.07 12.86
N GLU A 77 -19.51 -3.23 12.95
CA GLU A 77 -19.46 -4.05 14.17
C GLU A 77 -18.05 -4.59 14.44
N ILE A 78 -17.26 -4.76 13.37
CA ILE A 78 -15.90 -5.31 13.44
C ILE A 78 -14.85 -4.21 13.50
N PHE A 79 -15.00 -3.15 12.68
CA PHE A 79 -13.89 -2.23 12.40
C PHE A 79 -14.04 -0.83 13.02
N ASP A 80 -15.16 -0.48 13.65
CA ASP A 80 -15.31 0.84 14.29
C ASP A 80 -14.27 1.01 15.40
N ASN A 81 -13.42 2.05 15.25
CA ASN A 81 -12.29 2.32 16.15
C ASN A 81 -11.27 1.17 16.32
N ALA A 82 -11.19 0.26 15.35
CA ALA A 82 -10.29 -0.89 15.42
C ALA A 82 -8.82 -0.46 15.53
N THR A 83 -8.06 -1.17 16.37
CA THR A 83 -6.63 -0.93 16.56
C THR A 83 -5.81 -1.48 15.40
N ALA A 84 -4.62 -0.91 15.16
CA ALA A 84 -3.71 -1.41 14.14
C ALA A 84 -3.30 -2.88 14.37
N GLY A 85 -3.17 -3.31 15.63
CA GLY A 85 -2.87 -4.71 15.99
C GLY A 85 -3.95 -5.66 15.51
N PHE A 86 -5.22 -5.38 15.87
CA PHE A 86 -6.36 -6.17 15.42
C PHE A 86 -6.44 -6.23 13.89
N LEU A 87 -6.26 -5.08 13.22
CA LEU A 87 -6.32 -5.01 11.77
C LEU A 87 -5.19 -5.81 11.10
N ARG A 88 -3.98 -5.86 11.70
CA ARG A 88 -2.88 -6.71 11.20
C ARG A 88 -3.25 -8.20 11.25
N GLU A 89 -3.84 -8.65 12.35
CA GLU A 89 -4.27 -10.04 12.49
C GLU A 89 -5.34 -10.39 11.44
N HIS A 90 -6.36 -9.55 11.32
CA HIS A 90 -7.42 -9.72 10.32
C HIS A 90 -6.85 -9.71 8.89
N PHE A 91 -5.99 -8.76 8.55
CA PHE A 91 -5.38 -8.66 7.23
C PHE A 91 -4.51 -9.88 6.91
N ASN A 92 -3.71 -10.35 7.86
CA ASN A 92 -2.89 -11.55 7.67
C ASN A 92 -3.74 -12.81 7.47
N GLN A 93 -4.90 -12.90 8.14
CA GLN A 93 -5.84 -13.99 7.88
C GLN A 93 -6.44 -13.87 6.48
N TRP A 94 -6.98 -12.68 6.14
CA TRP A 94 -7.53 -12.43 4.81
C TRP A 94 -6.51 -12.74 3.69
N LYS A 95 -5.27 -12.32 3.86
CA LYS A 95 -4.18 -12.60 2.91
C LYS A 95 -4.01 -14.11 2.68
N ARG A 96 -3.93 -14.91 3.74
CA ARG A 96 -3.80 -16.38 3.64
C ARG A 96 -4.95 -17.01 2.87
N ASP A 97 -6.16 -16.52 3.09
CA ASP A 97 -7.38 -17.11 2.53
C ASP A 97 -7.65 -16.68 1.08
N ASN A 98 -7.07 -15.57 0.64
CA ASN A 98 -7.48 -14.93 -0.63
C ASN A 98 -6.37 -14.73 -1.65
N CYS A 99 -5.09 -14.75 -1.28
CA CYS A 99 -4.01 -14.41 -2.20
C CYS A 99 -3.97 -15.31 -3.45
N GLU A 100 -4.18 -16.61 -3.32
CA GLU A 100 -4.24 -17.52 -4.47
C GLU A 100 -5.42 -17.23 -5.41
N ARG A 101 -6.57 -16.87 -4.83
CA ARG A 101 -7.76 -16.53 -5.61
C ARG A 101 -7.62 -15.19 -6.31
N GLU A 102 -6.93 -14.22 -5.69
CA GLU A 102 -6.69 -12.91 -6.27
C GLU A 102 -5.63 -12.91 -7.35
N GLN A 103 -4.67 -13.82 -7.26
CA GLN A 103 -3.52 -13.91 -8.16
C GLN A 103 -3.41 -15.29 -8.81
N PRO A 104 -4.43 -15.72 -9.58
CA PRO A 104 -4.49 -17.08 -10.14
C PRO A 104 -3.37 -17.37 -11.14
N ARG A 105 -2.74 -16.35 -11.73
CA ARG A 105 -1.62 -16.48 -12.66
C ARG A 105 -0.25 -16.44 -11.99
N ALA A 106 -0.21 -16.09 -10.71
CA ALA A 106 1.07 -15.94 -10.00
C ALA A 106 1.84 -17.25 -9.96
N THR A 107 3.11 -17.20 -10.36
CA THR A 107 3.99 -18.37 -10.46
C THR A 107 4.45 -18.87 -9.10
N ARG A 108 4.47 -18.00 -8.07
CA ARG A 108 4.87 -18.31 -6.70
C ARG A 108 4.14 -17.41 -5.71
N LEU A 109 3.24 -17.98 -4.94
CA LEU A 109 2.60 -17.34 -3.79
C LEU A 109 3.23 -17.83 -2.48
N VAL A 110 4.56 -17.80 -2.41
CA VAL A 110 5.27 -18.12 -1.17
C VAL A 110 5.21 -16.91 -0.25
N GLU A 111 5.04 -17.12 1.03
CA GLU A 111 4.86 -16.07 2.03
C GLU A 111 5.92 -14.95 1.93
N VAL A 112 7.19 -15.30 1.68
CA VAL A 112 8.29 -14.34 1.47
C VAL A 112 8.08 -13.45 0.24
N MET A 113 7.46 -13.96 -0.83
CA MET A 113 7.15 -13.18 -2.03
C MET A 113 5.96 -12.25 -1.81
N LEU A 114 4.96 -12.69 -1.05
CA LEU A 114 3.83 -11.86 -0.68
C LEU A 114 4.27 -10.64 0.15
N LEU A 115 5.28 -10.79 0.99
CA LEU A 115 5.83 -9.69 1.80
C LEU A 115 6.56 -8.62 0.96
N LYS A 116 7.02 -8.96 -0.24
CA LYS A 116 7.62 -8.01 -1.18
C LYS A 116 6.57 -7.27 -2.03
N THR A 117 5.35 -7.77 -2.06
CA THR A 117 4.25 -7.17 -2.82
C THR A 117 3.49 -6.18 -1.94
N PRO A 118 3.47 -4.88 -2.27
CA PRO A 118 2.81 -3.86 -1.44
C PRO A 118 1.36 -4.21 -1.07
N ARG A 119 0.60 -4.82 -1.99
CA ARG A 119 -0.78 -5.26 -1.76
C ARG A 119 -0.95 -6.21 -0.58
N TYR A 120 0.05 -7.06 -0.29
CA TYR A 120 -0.01 -8.08 0.77
C TYR A 120 0.88 -7.75 1.97
N ARG A 121 1.60 -6.64 1.90
CA ARG A 121 2.42 -6.14 3.00
C ARG A 121 1.78 -4.99 3.74
N TYR A 122 1.10 -4.09 3.02
CA TYR A 122 0.56 -2.87 3.58
C TYR A 122 -0.95 -2.81 3.41
N PHE A 123 -1.61 -2.16 4.37
CA PHE A 123 -3.01 -1.77 4.23
C PHE A 123 -3.22 -0.33 4.72
N ILE A 124 -4.31 0.27 4.28
CA ILE A 124 -4.70 1.63 4.67
C ILE A 124 -5.74 1.54 5.79
N ARG A 125 -5.48 2.21 6.92
CA ARG A 125 -6.43 2.42 7.99
C ARG A 125 -7.02 3.82 7.87
N VAL A 126 -8.34 3.91 7.80
CA VAL A 126 -9.06 5.18 7.66
C VAL A 126 -9.87 5.42 8.92
N ASP A 127 -9.32 6.22 9.82
CA ASP A 127 -10.02 6.80 10.97
C ASP A 127 -10.54 8.20 10.64
N ARG A 128 -11.05 8.91 11.64
CA ARG A 128 -11.60 10.25 11.47
C ARG A 128 -10.56 11.25 10.97
N GLU A 129 -9.35 11.20 11.49
CA GLU A 129 -8.29 12.12 11.11
C GLU A 129 -7.86 11.94 9.65
N VAL A 130 -7.73 10.70 9.20
CA VAL A 130 -7.43 10.37 7.80
C VAL A 130 -8.55 10.85 6.89
N LEU A 131 -9.80 10.58 7.27
CA LEU A 131 -10.97 11.00 6.48
C LEU A 131 -10.99 12.51 6.32
N ASP A 132 -10.85 13.25 7.43
CA ASP A 132 -10.85 14.73 7.44
C ASP A 132 -9.64 15.30 6.66
N SER A 133 -8.47 14.66 6.76
CA SER A 133 -7.27 15.05 6.01
C SER A 133 -7.48 14.95 4.49
N VAL A 134 -8.03 13.84 4.00
CA VAL A 134 -8.23 13.62 2.56
C VAL A 134 -9.36 14.51 2.01
N LEU A 135 -10.40 14.74 2.79
CA LEU A 135 -11.53 15.59 2.39
C LEU A 135 -11.24 17.08 2.48
N GLY A 136 -10.11 17.49 3.09
CA GLY A 136 -9.80 18.90 3.34
C GLY A 136 -10.69 19.49 4.41
N ALA A 137 -10.56 19.03 5.66
CA ALA A 137 -11.38 19.47 6.77
C ALA A 137 -11.45 21.01 6.86
N PRO A 138 -12.61 21.58 7.21
CA PRO A 138 -12.82 23.02 7.27
C PRO A 138 -11.91 23.77 8.25
N GLY A 139 -11.20 23.04 9.13
CA GLY A 139 -10.22 23.60 10.07
C GLY A 139 -8.82 23.79 9.48
N ASN A 140 -8.53 23.19 8.32
CA ASN A 140 -7.22 23.31 7.65
C ASN A 140 -7.18 24.52 6.71
N ARG A 141 -7.74 25.67 7.15
CA ARG A 141 -7.74 26.93 6.41
C ARG A 141 -6.36 27.59 6.30
N ASP A 142 -5.37 27.08 7.02
CA ASP A 142 -3.97 27.50 6.95
C ASP A 142 -3.17 26.74 5.87
N ALA A 143 -3.82 25.91 5.08
CA ALA A 143 -3.20 25.37 3.89
C ALA A 143 -2.89 26.55 2.95
N ASP A 144 -1.61 26.83 2.74
CA ASP A 144 -1.10 27.74 1.74
C ASP A 144 -1.92 27.56 0.44
N PRO A 145 -2.52 28.62 -0.14
CA PRO A 145 -3.27 28.53 -1.39
C PRO A 145 -2.46 27.91 -2.55
N GLY A 146 -1.13 27.85 -2.42
CA GLY A 146 -0.22 27.11 -3.31
C GLY A 146 0.07 25.68 -2.87
N SER A 147 -0.43 25.23 -1.72
CA SER A 147 -0.20 23.88 -1.22
C SER A 147 -0.99 22.88 -2.06
N THR A 148 -0.26 21.99 -2.72
CA THR A 148 -0.81 20.79 -3.37
C THR A 148 -1.06 19.66 -2.36
N ALA A 149 -1.12 19.97 -1.05
CA ALA A 149 -1.33 18.99 0.01
C ALA A 149 -2.64 18.22 -0.24
N THR A 150 -2.48 16.99 -0.64
CA THR A 150 -3.58 16.11 -1.07
C THR A 150 -4.20 15.32 0.08
N GLY A 151 -3.83 15.65 1.33
CA GLY A 151 -4.14 14.86 2.50
C GLY A 151 -3.15 13.69 2.68
N TRP A 152 -3.32 12.94 3.74
CA TRP A 152 -2.48 11.80 4.11
C TRP A 152 -3.33 10.62 4.55
N VAL A 153 -2.74 9.43 4.54
CA VAL A 153 -3.37 8.19 5.01
C VAL A 153 -2.42 7.42 5.93
N HIS A 154 -2.97 6.63 6.85
CA HIS A 154 -2.18 5.68 7.62
C HIS A 154 -1.92 4.44 6.78
N LEU A 155 -0.67 4.28 6.33
CA LEU A 155 -0.21 3.05 5.71
C LEU A 155 0.40 2.15 6.79
N ILE A 156 -0.23 1.02 7.05
CA ILE A 156 0.16 0.09 8.12
C ILE A 156 0.97 -1.06 7.54
N ASP A 157 2.20 -1.23 8.02
CA ASP A 157 3.04 -2.40 7.69
C ASP A 157 2.63 -3.60 8.55
N THR A 158 2.35 -4.72 7.90
CA THR A 158 1.98 -5.97 8.58
C THR A 158 3.14 -6.66 9.27
N MET A 159 4.37 -6.30 8.91
CA MET A 159 5.60 -6.83 9.50
C MET A 159 6.07 -6.05 10.72
N TRP A 160 5.49 -4.88 10.96
CA TRP A 160 5.88 -4.05 12.08
C TRP A 160 5.50 -4.72 13.41
N THR A 161 6.46 -4.78 14.35
CA THR A 161 6.25 -5.19 15.75
C THR A 161 6.71 -4.06 16.67
N ALA A 162 6.14 -3.99 17.88
CA ALA A 162 6.52 -2.97 18.88
C ALA A 162 8.00 -3.07 19.29
N GLU A 163 8.64 -4.21 19.09
CA GLU A 163 10.07 -4.43 19.36
C GLU A 163 10.96 -3.69 18.35
N MET A 164 10.43 -3.37 17.14
CA MET A 164 11.17 -2.60 16.12
C MET A 164 11.34 -1.12 16.50
N ASP A 165 10.48 -0.57 17.36
CA ASP A 165 10.61 0.81 17.84
C ASP A 165 11.62 0.94 18.99
N CYS A 166 12.08 -0.19 19.56
CA CYS A 166 13.04 -0.21 20.65
C CYS A 166 14.50 -0.27 20.20
N VAL A 167 14.75 -0.21 18.90
CA VAL A 167 16.13 -0.07 18.39
C VAL A 167 16.49 1.40 18.51
N ASP A 168 17.18 1.73 19.62
CA ASP A 168 17.77 3.03 19.85
C ASP A 168 18.57 3.47 18.62
N SER A 169 18.38 4.73 18.23
CA SER A 169 19.06 5.39 17.11
C SER A 169 20.57 5.62 17.36
N ASP A 170 21.17 4.92 18.31
CA ASP A 170 22.56 5.07 18.75
C ASP A 170 23.43 3.83 18.50
N THR A 171 23.10 2.95 17.60
CA THR A 171 24.02 1.86 17.27
C THR A 171 24.23 1.70 15.78
N GLU A 172 25.40 2.20 15.37
CA GLU A 172 26.31 1.65 14.36
C GLU A 172 25.69 1.17 13.04
N GLU A 173 26.15 1.81 11.97
CA GLU A 173 26.21 1.36 10.60
C GLU A 173 26.19 -0.19 10.53
N PHE A 174 25.02 -0.75 10.21
CA PHE A 174 24.89 -2.18 9.98
C PHE A 174 25.53 -2.49 8.63
N ASP A 175 26.80 -2.85 8.72
CA ASP A 175 27.57 -3.39 7.61
C ASP A 175 26.87 -4.66 7.12
N MET A 176 26.14 -4.56 6.02
CA MET A 176 25.54 -5.73 5.39
C MET A 176 26.70 -6.60 4.89
N PRO A 177 26.80 -7.85 5.33
CA PRO A 177 27.80 -8.74 4.75
C PRO A 177 27.54 -8.90 3.25
N ASP A 178 28.58 -8.63 2.46
CA ASP A 178 28.60 -8.95 1.05
C ASP A 178 28.28 -10.44 0.87
N LEU A 179 27.07 -10.74 0.38
CA LEU A 179 26.72 -12.08 -0.04
C LEU A 179 27.33 -12.30 -1.43
N ASP A 180 28.56 -12.73 -1.46
CA ASP A 180 29.19 -13.30 -2.64
C ASP A 180 28.39 -14.53 -3.11
N PHE A 181 27.61 -14.35 -4.15
CA PHE A 181 27.03 -15.46 -4.90
C PHE A 181 28.12 -16.03 -5.83
N GLU A 182 28.88 -17.00 -5.33
CA GLU A 182 29.64 -17.84 -6.22
C GLU A 182 28.68 -18.65 -7.11
N LEU A 183 28.76 -18.36 -8.42
CA LEU A 183 28.14 -19.18 -9.47
C LEU A 183 28.83 -20.54 -9.46
N ILE A 184 28.12 -21.56 -8.99
CA ILE A 184 28.54 -22.96 -9.21
C ILE A 184 28.13 -23.31 -10.65
N GLU A 185 29.09 -23.24 -11.57
CA GLU A 185 29.00 -23.92 -12.86
C GLU A 185 29.23 -25.42 -12.65
N GLY A 186 28.27 -26.23 -13.15
CA GLY A 186 28.36 -27.69 -13.18
C GLY A 186 27.20 -28.30 -13.96
#